data_bd41fb2a45848416d5fd68fa18690bb1
#
_entry.id   bd41fb2a45848416d5fd68fa18690bb1
#
_cell.length_a   1.000
_cell.length_b   1.000
_cell.length_c   1.000
_cell.angle_alpha   90.00
_cell.angle_beta   90.00
_cell.angle_gamma   90.00
#
_symmetry.space_group_name_H-M   'P 1'
#
loop_
_entity.id
_entity.type
_entity.pdbx_description
1 polymer ?
#
loop_
_entity_poly.entity_id
_entity_poly.type
_entity_poly.pdbx_seq_one_letter_code
_entity_poly.pdbx_strand_id
1 'polypeptide(L)'
;MSPLHDQDPAIFEAIQNERRRQLTTLELIASENFVSDAVLEAMGSVMTNKYAEGLPRKRYYGGCEFVDVAEELARDRVKQLFAADHANVQAHSGASANFAAYLAVSKPGDTLLGMSLAHGGHLTHGHPVSYTGQLWKSVQYGVREDGRIDYDQVETLAKEHRPRLLVAGASAYPRVIDFPRLAAIAAECPDCRSSMRVVIWGVDRIV
;
A
#
# COMPACT_ATOMS: atom_id res chain seq x y z
N MET A 1 -2.05 18.44 -33.72
CA MET A 1 -2.94 17.41 -33.13
C MET A 1 -2.08 16.44 -32.33
N SER A 2 -2.65 15.72 -31.37
CA SER A 2 -1.90 14.74 -30.59
C SER A 2 -1.63 13.50 -31.43
N PRO A 3 -0.43 12.89 -31.39
CA PRO A 3 -0.18 11.63 -32.09
C PRO A 3 -1.18 10.52 -31.75
N LEU A 4 -1.67 10.48 -30.51
CA LEU A 4 -2.69 9.51 -30.09
C LEU A 4 -4.02 9.75 -30.81
N HIS A 5 -4.43 11.00 -30.99
CA HIS A 5 -5.66 11.33 -31.73
C HIS A 5 -5.62 10.80 -33.18
N ASP A 6 -4.45 10.88 -33.78
CA ASP A 6 -4.29 10.50 -35.20
C ASP A 6 -4.15 8.97 -35.36
N GLN A 7 -3.60 8.26 -34.36
CA GLN A 7 -3.37 6.82 -34.40
C GLN A 7 -4.53 6.02 -33.84
N ASP A 8 -5.13 6.49 -32.72
CA ASP A 8 -6.24 5.81 -32.03
C ASP A 8 -7.24 6.83 -31.49
N PRO A 9 -8.15 7.31 -32.35
CA PRO A 9 -9.17 8.28 -31.94
C PRO A 9 -10.08 7.78 -30.82
N ALA A 10 -10.35 6.47 -30.76
CA ALA A 10 -11.24 5.91 -29.75
C ALA A 10 -10.65 6.00 -28.33
N ILE A 11 -9.36 5.67 -28.17
CA ILE A 11 -8.66 5.85 -26.89
C ILE A 11 -8.49 7.33 -26.57
N PHE A 12 -8.18 8.17 -27.55
CA PHE A 12 -8.11 9.62 -27.33
C PHE A 12 -9.43 10.16 -26.78
N GLU A 13 -10.56 9.78 -27.39
CA GLU A 13 -11.89 10.21 -26.95
C GLU A 13 -12.22 9.69 -25.52
N ALA A 14 -11.89 8.44 -25.21
CA ALA A 14 -12.08 7.88 -23.89
C ALA A 14 -11.31 8.68 -22.82
N ILE A 15 -10.06 9.07 -23.09
CA ILE A 15 -9.26 9.92 -22.19
C ILE A 15 -9.88 11.30 -22.02
N GLN A 16 -10.37 11.92 -23.11
CA GLN A 16 -11.02 13.23 -23.00
C GLN A 16 -12.34 13.15 -22.20
N ASN A 17 -13.10 12.08 -22.35
CA ASN A 17 -14.32 11.85 -21.59
C ASN A 17 -14.02 11.62 -20.11
N GLU A 18 -12.98 10.86 -19.77
CA GLU A 18 -12.53 10.67 -18.38
C GLU A 18 -12.04 11.99 -17.77
N ARG A 19 -11.26 12.78 -18.50
CA ARG A 19 -10.87 14.12 -18.04
C ARG A 19 -12.07 15.00 -17.73
N ARG A 20 -13.11 14.95 -18.59
CA ARG A 20 -14.35 15.69 -18.34
C ARG A 20 -15.07 15.15 -17.10
N ARG A 21 -15.16 13.84 -16.93
CA ARG A 21 -15.74 13.22 -15.74
C ARG A 21 -15.07 13.74 -14.46
N GLN A 22 -13.74 13.72 -14.40
CA GLN A 22 -12.98 14.19 -13.26
C GLN A 22 -13.21 15.67 -12.96
N LEU A 23 -13.42 16.51 -13.97
CA LEU A 23 -13.69 17.93 -13.78
C LEU A 23 -15.13 18.25 -13.34
N THR A 24 -16.08 17.36 -13.60
CA THR A 24 -17.52 17.61 -13.40
C THR A 24 -18.16 16.74 -12.33
N THR A 25 -17.41 15.80 -11.74
CA THR A 25 -17.92 14.84 -10.77
C THR A 25 -17.13 14.96 -9.47
N LEU A 26 -17.81 14.81 -8.32
CA LEU A 26 -17.13 14.69 -7.03
C LEU A 26 -16.63 13.27 -6.84
N GLU A 27 -15.32 13.14 -6.57
CA GLU A 27 -14.72 11.86 -6.23
C GLU A 27 -14.89 11.57 -4.74
N LEU A 28 -15.56 10.45 -4.42
CA LEU A 28 -15.82 10.04 -3.04
C LEU A 28 -15.13 8.71 -2.67
N ILE A 29 -14.28 8.17 -3.55
CA ILE A 29 -13.48 7.00 -3.26
C ILE A 29 -12.23 7.43 -2.50
N ALA A 30 -12.16 7.05 -1.22
CA ALA A 30 -11.12 7.52 -0.28
C ALA A 30 -9.68 7.21 -0.70
N SER A 31 -9.47 6.22 -1.57
CA SER A 31 -8.15 5.79 -2.07
C SER A 31 -7.74 6.42 -3.40
N GLU A 32 -8.60 7.23 -4.02
CA GLU A 32 -8.25 7.93 -5.26
C GLU A 32 -7.52 9.25 -4.98
N ASN A 33 -6.61 9.62 -5.89
CA ASN A 33 -5.85 10.86 -5.82
C ASN A 33 -5.62 11.43 -7.21
N PHE A 34 -5.87 12.72 -7.38
CA PHE A 34 -5.55 13.44 -8.61
C PHE A 34 -4.07 13.79 -8.62
N VAL A 35 -3.33 13.22 -9.55
CA VAL A 35 -1.92 13.50 -9.72
C VAL A 35 -1.68 14.82 -10.47
N SER A 36 -0.51 15.44 -10.26
CA SER A 36 -0.11 16.63 -11.00
C SER A 36 0.26 16.31 -12.45
N ASP A 37 0.20 17.32 -13.32
CA ASP A 37 0.63 17.20 -14.72
C ASP A 37 2.10 16.70 -14.82
N ALA A 38 2.97 17.10 -13.89
CA ALA A 38 4.35 16.63 -13.83
C ALA A 38 4.46 15.11 -13.61
N VAL A 39 3.57 14.51 -12.82
CA VAL A 39 3.51 13.06 -12.62
C VAL A 39 3.05 12.38 -13.91
N LEU A 40 2.02 12.93 -14.58
CA LEU A 40 1.53 12.38 -15.86
C LEU A 40 2.62 12.45 -16.95
N GLU A 41 3.36 13.56 -17.02
CA GLU A 41 4.48 13.72 -17.96
C GLU A 41 5.60 12.69 -17.68
N ALA A 42 5.97 12.51 -16.43
CA ALA A 42 7.00 11.55 -16.05
C ALA A 42 6.59 10.11 -16.37
N MET A 43 5.34 9.73 -16.09
CA MET A 43 4.81 8.39 -16.36
C MET A 43 4.72 8.09 -17.87
N GLY A 44 4.39 9.09 -18.69
CA GLY A 44 4.30 8.96 -20.15
C GLY A 44 5.62 9.18 -20.88
N SER A 45 6.75 9.24 -20.18
CA SER A 45 8.06 9.53 -20.77
C SER A 45 8.70 8.32 -21.47
N VAL A 46 9.82 8.57 -22.15
CA VAL A 46 10.64 7.54 -22.81
C VAL A 46 11.18 6.47 -21.87
N MET A 47 11.15 6.69 -20.54
CA MET A 47 11.50 5.68 -19.55
C MET A 47 10.59 4.45 -19.62
N THR A 48 9.36 4.58 -20.13
CA THR A 48 8.45 3.49 -20.43
C THR A 48 9.05 2.42 -21.35
N ASN A 49 10.00 2.80 -22.20
CA ASN A 49 10.65 1.89 -23.15
C ASN A 49 11.75 1.04 -22.51
N LYS A 50 12.18 1.38 -21.26
CA LYS A 50 13.36 0.75 -20.67
C LYS A 50 13.01 -0.41 -19.75
N TYR A 51 13.49 -1.58 -20.11
CA TYR A 51 13.47 -2.76 -19.24
C TYR A 51 14.65 -2.71 -18.25
N ALA A 52 14.35 -2.66 -16.94
CA ALA A 52 15.32 -2.37 -15.88
C ALA A 52 15.23 -3.34 -14.69
N GLU A 53 15.23 -4.64 -14.98
CA GLU A 53 15.22 -5.68 -13.96
C GLU A 53 16.47 -5.61 -13.06
N GLY A 54 16.28 -5.87 -11.77
CA GLY A 54 17.31 -5.76 -10.74
C GLY A 54 17.16 -4.47 -9.92
N LEU A 55 18.21 -4.11 -9.20
CA LEU A 55 18.25 -2.91 -8.35
C LEU A 55 19.19 -1.86 -8.97
N PRO A 56 19.11 -0.59 -8.57
CA PRO A 56 20.06 0.44 -9.01
C PRO A 56 21.50 -0.02 -8.84
N ARG A 57 22.31 0.15 -9.88
CA ARG A 57 23.72 -0.29 -9.99
C ARG A 57 23.93 -1.81 -9.93
N LYS A 58 22.85 -2.60 -9.88
CA LYS A 58 22.85 -4.07 -9.90
C LYS A 58 21.79 -4.59 -10.87
N ARG A 59 21.80 -4.08 -12.09
CA ARG A 59 20.86 -4.44 -13.14
C ARG A 59 21.34 -5.68 -13.90
N TYR A 60 20.37 -6.43 -14.41
CA TYR A 60 20.68 -7.56 -15.30
C TYR A 60 20.96 -7.13 -16.73
N TYR A 61 20.59 -5.88 -17.11
CA TYR A 61 20.73 -5.32 -18.46
C TYR A 61 21.48 -4.00 -18.46
N GLY A 62 22.14 -3.69 -19.59
CA GLY A 62 22.80 -2.41 -19.81
C GLY A 62 21.80 -1.26 -20.11
N GLY A 63 22.32 -0.03 -20.16
CA GLY A 63 21.56 1.16 -20.50
C GLY A 63 20.59 1.63 -19.39
N CYS A 64 20.90 1.30 -18.13
CA CYS A 64 20.02 1.61 -17.00
C CYS A 64 20.46 2.86 -16.21
N GLU A 65 21.44 3.61 -16.69
CA GLU A 65 22.08 4.73 -16.00
C GLU A 65 21.06 5.78 -15.56
N PHE A 66 20.10 6.10 -16.41
CA PHE A 66 19.11 7.15 -16.15
C PHE A 66 17.90 6.63 -15.35
N VAL A 67 17.48 5.38 -15.55
CA VAL A 67 16.44 4.79 -14.69
C VAL A 67 16.95 4.54 -13.28
N ASP A 68 18.24 4.28 -13.10
CA ASP A 68 18.87 4.22 -11.80
C ASP A 68 18.77 5.56 -11.07
N VAL A 69 19.03 6.68 -11.76
CA VAL A 69 18.85 8.02 -11.19
C VAL A 69 17.41 8.24 -10.73
N ALA A 70 16.43 7.88 -11.56
CA ALA A 70 15.02 8.04 -11.21
C ALA A 70 14.64 7.21 -9.98
N GLU A 71 15.06 5.94 -9.92
CA GLU A 71 14.76 5.06 -8.79
C GLU A 71 15.49 5.50 -7.51
N GLU A 72 16.76 5.93 -7.59
CA GLU A 72 17.50 6.43 -6.44
C GLU A 72 16.87 7.71 -5.88
N LEU A 73 16.47 8.67 -6.73
CA LEU A 73 15.75 9.87 -6.32
C LEU A 73 14.42 9.53 -5.63
N ALA A 74 13.66 8.59 -6.17
CA ALA A 74 12.41 8.16 -5.56
C ALA A 74 12.66 7.56 -4.17
N ARG A 75 13.65 6.67 -4.04
CA ARG A 75 14.02 6.07 -2.75
C ARG A 75 14.44 7.12 -1.72
N ASP A 76 15.28 8.07 -2.11
CA ASP A 76 15.77 9.08 -1.19
C ASP A 76 14.67 10.03 -0.74
N ARG A 77 13.78 10.44 -1.66
CA ARG A 77 12.63 11.28 -1.34
C ARG A 77 11.63 10.58 -0.42
N VAL A 78 11.35 9.29 -0.65
CA VAL A 78 10.49 8.49 0.24
C VAL A 78 11.12 8.35 1.62
N LYS A 79 12.43 8.08 1.72
CA LYS A 79 13.13 8.05 3.01
C LYS A 79 13.01 9.37 3.76
N GLN A 80 13.18 10.50 3.07
CA GLN A 80 13.04 11.83 3.69
C GLN A 80 11.59 12.09 4.13
N LEU A 81 10.61 11.76 3.28
CA LEU A 81 9.19 11.98 3.56
C LEU A 81 8.70 11.22 4.79
N PHE A 82 9.16 9.98 4.95
CA PHE A 82 8.73 9.09 6.04
C PHE A 82 9.73 8.97 7.18
N ALA A 83 10.83 9.71 7.14
CA ALA A 83 11.95 9.60 8.10
C ALA A 83 12.42 8.13 8.25
N ALA A 84 12.52 7.40 7.13
CA ALA A 84 12.84 5.98 7.09
C ALA A 84 14.30 5.74 6.70
N ASP A 85 14.93 4.71 7.28
CA ASP A 85 16.31 4.34 6.95
C ASP A 85 16.40 3.68 5.57
N HIS A 86 15.35 2.94 5.18
CA HIS A 86 15.30 2.17 3.93
C HIS A 86 13.98 2.37 3.20
N ALA A 87 14.04 2.28 1.86
CA ALA A 87 12.87 2.32 0.99
C ALA A 87 13.05 1.39 -0.21
N ASN A 88 11.96 0.77 -0.65
CA ASN A 88 11.83 0.12 -1.94
C ASN A 88 10.66 0.76 -2.68
N VAL A 89 10.90 1.17 -3.92
CA VAL A 89 9.91 1.89 -4.75
C VAL A 89 9.52 1.11 -6.01
N GLN A 90 9.89 -0.18 -6.09
CA GLN A 90 9.65 -1.00 -7.29
C GLN A 90 8.26 -1.63 -7.33
N ALA A 91 7.50 -1.63 -6.23
CA ALA A 91 6.16 -2.17 -6.24
C ALA A 91 5.24 -1.35 -7.17
N HIS A 92 4.51 -2.02 -8.07
CA HIS A 92 3.62 -1.36 -9.02
C HIS A 92 2.26 -0.96 -8.40
N SER A 93 1.97 -1.43 -7.19
CA SER A 93 0.74 -1.10 -6.46
C SER A 93 0.94 -1.28 -4.96
N GLY A 94 0.07 -0.65 -4.15
CA GLY A 94 0.04 -0.88 -2.71
C GLY A 94 -0.20 -2.36 -2.35
N ALA A 95 -1.00 -3.06 -3.15
CA ALA A 95 -1.22 -4.49 -2.97
C ALA A 95 0.07 -5.31 -3.11
N SER A 96 0.89 -5.06 -4.15
CA SER A 96 2.17 -5.76 -4.32
C SER A 96 3.20 -5.35 -3.28
N ALA A 97 3.19 -4.09 -2.82
CA ALA A 97 4.03 -3.64 -1.73
C ALA A 97 3.71 -4.36 -0.43
N ASN A 98 2.43 -4.47 -0.07
CA ASN A 98 1.99 -5.23 1.11
C ASN A 98 2.37 -6.70 1.00
N PHE A 99 2.18 -7.32 -0.16
CA PHE A 99 2.55 -8.72 -0.36
C PHE A 99 4.04 -8.95 -0.12
N ALA A 100 4.89 -8.09 -0.68
CA ALA A 100 6.33 -8.16 -0.47
C ALA A 100 6.70 -7.98 1.02
N ALA A 101 6.09 -6.99 1.69
CA ALA A 101 6.32 -6.75 3.11
C ALA A 101 5.91 -7.95 3.98
N TYR A 102 4.76 -8.57 3.69
CA TYR A 102 4.30 -9.74 4.45
C TYR A 102 5.21 -10.94 4.24
N LEU A 103 5.61 -11.22 3.00
CA LEU A 103 6.55 -12.31 2.71
C LEU A 103 7.93 -12.11 3.31
N ALA A 104 8.36 -10.86 3.51
CA ALA A 104 9.65 -10.58 4.14
C ALA A 104 9.71 -11.03 5.62
N VAL A 105 8.57 -11.10 6.31
CA VAL A 105 8.51 -11.35 7.77
C VAL A 105 7.60 -12.51 8.16
N SER A 106 6.90 -13.13 7.21
CA SER A 106 5.99 -14.26 7.44
C SER A 106 5.96 -15.22 6.25
N LYS A 107 5.20 -16.30 6.38
CA LYS A 107 5.03 -17.32 5.35
C LYS A 107 3.53 -17.55 5.08
N PRO A 108 3.15 -18.00 3.88
CA PRO A 108 1.81 -18.53 3.64
C PRO A 108 1.43 -19.58 4.71
N GLY A 109 0.20 -19.46 5.22
CA GLY A 109 -0.30 -20.29 6.32
C GLY A 109 -0.11 -19.71 7.73
N ASP A 110 0.75 -18.71 7.91
CA ASP A 110 0.84 -17.95 9.15
C ASP A 110 -0.46 -17.14 9.40
N THR A 111 -0.70 -16.75 10.63
CA THR A 111 -1.86 -15.93 10.98
C THR A 111 -1.57 -14.44 10.77
N LEU A 112 -2.50 -13.75 10.12
CA LEU A 112 -2.52 -12.32 9.91
C LEU A 112 -3.72 -11.72 10.66
N LEU A 113 -3.50 -10.71 11.49
CA LEU A 113 -4.55 -9.92 12.15
C LEU A 113 -4.60 -8.53 11.50
N GLY A 114 -5.72 -8.18 10.89
CA GLY A 114 -5.89 -6.92 10.18
C GLY A 114 -7.28 -6.32 10.35
N MET A 115 -7.42 -5.04 9.99
CA MET A 115 -8.70 -4.34 10.06
C MET A 115 -9.67 -4.87 8.99
N SER A 116 -10.92 -5.12 9.39
CA SER A 116 -11.99 -5.54 8.48
C SER A 116 -12.24 -4.50 7.38
N LEU A 117 -12.46 -4.99 6.16
CA LEU A 117 -12.83 -4.14 5.01
C LEU A 117 -14.10 -3.32 5.30
N ALA A 118 -15.09 -3.91 5.96
CA ALA A 118 -16.35 -3.24 6.32
C ALA A 118 -16.16 -2.07 7.29
N HIS A 119 -15.03 -2.01 7.99
CA HIS A 119 -14.70 -0.98 8.97
C HIS A 119 -13.61 0.00 8.48
N GLY A 120 -13.29 -0.05 7.20
CA GLY A 120 -12.32 0.87 6.58
C GLY A 120 -10.95 0.26 6.30
N GLY A 121 -10.75 -1.04 6.57
CA GLY A 121 -9.54 -1.76 6.19
C GLY A 121 -9.38 -1.88 4.67
N HIS A 122 -8.27 -2.46 4.24
CA HIS A 122 -7.99 -2.73 2.83
C HIS A 122 -8.19 -4.21 2.51
N LEU A 123 -8.40 -4.56 1.25
CA LEU A 123 -8.49 -5.95 0.79
C LEU A 123 -7.30 -6.79 1.24
N THR A 124 -6.09 -6.19 1.18
CA THR A 124 -4.85 -6.87 1.59
C THR A 124 -4.66 -7.03 3.11
N HIS A 125 -5.62 -6.58 3.92
CA HIS A 125 -5.64 -6.87 5.35
C HIS A 125 -6.28 -8.23 5.68
N GLY A 126 -6.30 -9.14 4.71
CA GLY A 126 -6.79 -10.50 4.89
C GLY A 126 -8.22 -10.73 4.43
N HIS A 127 -8.78 -9.88 3.58
CA HIS A 127 -10.10 -10.13 3.01
C HIS A 127 -10.09 -11.41 2.15
N PRO A 128 -11.10 -12.30 2.25
CA PRO A 128 -11.08 -13.61 1.58
C PRO A 128 -10.87 -13.59 0.06
N VAL A 129 -11.31 -12.52 -0.62
CA VAL A 129 -11.14 -12.41 -2.08
C VAL A 129 -9.73 -11.98 -2.50
N SER A 130 -8.91 -11.49 -1.55
CA SER A 130 -7.53 -11.10 -1.83
C SER A 130 -6.56 -12.27 -1.64
N TYR A 131 -5.39 -12.20 -2.29
CA TYR A 131 -4.33 -13.18 -2.08
C TYR A 131 -3.90 -13.29 -0.61
N THR A 132 -4.00 -12.21 0.18
CA THR A 132 -3.67 -12.24 1.60
C THR A 132 -4.66 -13.09 2.39
N GLY A 133 -5.96 -13.01 2.09
CA GLY A 133 -6.96 -13.88 2.71
C GLY A 133 -6.91 -15.32 2.22
N GLN A 134 -6.31 -15.57 1.04
CA GLN A 134 -6.16 -16.92 0.49
C GLN A 134 -4.87 -17.61 0.98
N LEU A 135 -3.80 -16.85 1.21
CA LEU A 135 -2.49 -17.41 1.56
C LEU A 135 -2.22 -17.41 3.08
N TRP A 136 -2.79 -16.47 3.82
CA TRP A 136 -2.65 -16.37 5.28
C TRP A 136 -3.95 -16.75 5.99
N LYS A 137 -3.84 -17.24 7.21
CA LYS A 137 -4.99 -17.40 8.10
C LYS A 137 -5.40 -16.02 8.59
N SER A 138 -6.46 -15.47 8.02
CA SER A 138 -6.89 -14.10 8.32
C SER A 138 -7.82 -14.05 9.53
N VAL A 139 -7.48 -13.19 10.47
CA VAL A 139 -8.32 -12.75 11.57
C VAL A 139 -8.55 -11.27 11.44
N GLN A 140 -9.77 -10.79 11.67
CA GLN A 140 -10.11 -9.39 11.44
C GLN A 140 -10.63 -8.74 12.72
N TYR A 141 -10.12 -7.52 13.00
CA TYR A 141 -10.66 -6.65 14.04
C TYR A 141 -11.53 -5.56 13.44
N GLY A 142 -12.35 -4.97 14.27
CA GLY A 142 -13.32 -3.96 13.86
C GLY A 142 -13.25 -2.66 14.64
N VAL A 143 -14.35 -1.91 14.54
CA VAL A 143 -14.59 -0.68 15.29
C VAL A 143 -15.73 -0.89 16.28
N ARG A 144 -15.74 -0.09 17.36
CA ARG A 144 -16.83 0.02 18.32
C ARG A 144 -18.01 0.78 17.73
N GLU A 145 -19.11 0.86 18.43
CA GLU A 145 -20.31 1.62 18.05
C GLU A 145 -20.02 3.11 17.82
N ASP A 146 -19.02 3.67 18.51
CA ASP A 146 -18.58 5.07 18.33
C ASP A 146 -17.72 5.28 17.06
N GLY A 147 -17.47 4.20 16.29
CA GLY A 147 -16.67 4.20 15.06
C GLY A 147 -15.17 4.27 15.29
N ARG A 148 -14.68 4.06 16.51
CA ARG A 148 -13.23 3.95 16.80
C ARG A 148 -12.77 2.51 16.80
N ILE A 149 -11.50 2.28 16.44
CA ILE A 149 -10.89 0.94 16.50
C ILE A 149 -11.08 0.35 17.89
N ASP A 150 -11.54 -0.89 17.94
CA ASP A 150 -11.67 -1.64 19.17
C ASP A 150 -10.34 -2.29 19.55
N TYR A 151 -9.50 -1.52 20.23
CA TYR A 151 -8.16 -1.99 20.64
C TYR A 151 -8.22 -3.14 21.67
N ASP A 152 -9.29 -3.26 22.46
CA ASP A 152 -9.47 -4.35 23.40
C ASP A 152 -9.79 -5.66 22.64
N GLN A 153 -10.55 -5.55 21.54
CA GLN A 153 -10.74 -6.65 20.60
C GLN A 153 -9.42 -7.04 19.94
N VAL A 154 -8.62 -6.07 19.48
CA VAL A 154 -7.29 -6.35 18.87
C VAL A 154 -6.42 -7.13 19.85
N GLU A 155 -6.35 -6.72 21.11
CA GLU A 155 -5.56 -7.38 22.12
C GLU A 155 -6.06 -8.82 22.40
N THR A 156 -7.38 -8.99 22.50
CA THR A 156 -8.00 -10.31 22.71
C THR A 156 -7.69 -11.25 21.57
N LEU A 157 -7.90 -10.80 20.33
CA LEU A 157 -7.62 -11.59 19.14
C LEU A 157 -6.12 -11.89 18.96
N ALA A 158 -5.26 -10.96 19.34
CA ALA A 158 -3.81 -11.17 19.32
C ALA A 158 -3.39 -12.28 20.31
N LYS A 159 -3.95 -12.30 21.52
CA LYS A 159 -3.69 -13.34 22.52
C LYS A 159 -4.24 -14.70 22.10
N GLU A 160 -5.43 -14.73 21.52
CA GLU A 160 -6.12 -15.98 21.10
C GLU A 160 -5.45 -16.61 19.89
N HIS A 161 -5.21 -15.82 18.84
CA HIS A 161 -4.79 -16.34 17.55
C HIS A 161 -3.29 -16.27 17.30
N ARG A 162 -2.53 -15.57 18.16
CA ARG A 162 -1.06 -15.44 18.10
C ARG A 162 -0.55 -15.11 16.69
N PRO A 163 -1.03 -14.01 16.09
CA PRO A 163 -0.70 -13.71 14.70
C PRO A 163 0.80 -13.45 14.52
N ARG A 164 1.31 -13.87 13.37
CA ARG A 164 2.66 -13.51 12.92
C ARG A 164 2.73 -12.06 12.46
N LEU A 165 1.61 -11.54 11.92
CA LEU A 165 1.46 -10.19 11.41
C LEU A 165 0.28 -9.49 12.10
N LEU A 166 0.52 -8.29 12.61
CA LEU A 166 -0.51 -7.31 12.95
C LEU A 166 -0.43 -6.18 11.91
N VAL A 167 -1.45 -6.06 11.07
CA VAL A 167 -1.52 -5.01 10.05
C VAL A 167 -2.26 -3.82 10.63
N ALA A 168 -1.59 -2.68 10.69
CA ALA A 168 -2.10 -1.42 11.18
C ALA A 168 -2.21 -0.43 10.02
N GLY A 169 -3.34 0.24 9.89
CA GLY A 169 -3.63 1.18 8.80
C GLY A 169 -5.02 0.97 8.24
N ALA A 170 -5.42 1.84 7.34
CA ALA A 170 -6.74 1.79 6.73
C ALA A 170 -6.80 2.56 5.42
N SER A 171 -7.76 2.22 4.54
CA SER A 171 -8.09 3.01 3.33
C SER A 171 -9.20 3.99 3.58
N ALA A 172 -10.18 3.65 4.41
CA ALA A 172 -11.41 4.41 4.59
C ALA A 172 -11.82 4.57 6.07
N TYR A 173 -10.83 4.70 6.94
CA TYR A 173 -11.04 4.97 8.37
C TYR A 173 -10.64 6.42 8.68
N PRO A 174 -11.59 7.32 8.97
CA PRO A 174 -11.34 8.77 9.01
C PRO A 174 -10.90 9.28 10.40
N ARG A 175 -10.37 8.43 11.25
CA ARG A 175 -9.95 8.78 12.61
C ARG A 175 -8.49 8.47 12.84
N VAL A 176 -7.90 9.08 13.86
CA VAL A 176 -6.51 8.82 14.26
C VAL A 176 -6.36 7.38 14.72
N ILE A 177 -5.33 6.70 14.22
CA ILE A 177 -4.93 5.36 14.64
C ILE A 177 -3.88 5.50 15.72
N ASP A 178 -4.09 4.82 16.85
CA ASP A 178 -3.11 4.76 17.95
C ASP A 178 -2.08 3.65 17.67
N PHE A 179 -1.08 4.00 16.84
CA PHE A 179 0.01 3.08 16.51
C PHE A 179 0.83 2.65 17.74
N PRO A 180 1.14 3.53 18.72
CA PRO A 180 1.78 3.12 19.97
C PRO A 180 1.03 2.01 20.70
N ARG A 181 -0.30 2.09 20.78
CA ARG A 181 -1.12 1.05 21.42
C ARG A 181 -1.08 -0.27 20.66
N LEU A 182 -1.15 -0.23 19.32
CA LEU A 182 -0.99 -1.44 18.51
C LEU A 182 0.39 -2.07 18.66
N ALA A 183 1.44 -1.25 18.75
CA ALA A 183 2.80 -1.72 19.00
C ALA A 183 2.94 -2.35 20.40
N ALA A 184 2.31 -1.76 21.42
CA ALA A 184 2.28 -2.32 22.77
C ALA A 184 1.57 -3.69 22.79
N ILE A 185 0.40 -3.82 22.16
CA ILE A 185 -0.31 -5.10 22.03
C ILE A 185 0.59 -6.17 21.38
N ALA A 186 1.31 -5.81 20.31
CA ALA A 186 2.24 -6.73 19.65
C ALA A 186 3.41 -7.13 20.56
N ALA A 187 3.90 -6.21 21.40
CA ALA A 187 5.01 -6.48 22.34
C ALA A 187 4.58 -7.28 23.57
N GLU A 188 3.35 -7.11 24.04
CA GLU A 188 2.82 -7.76 25.24
C GLU A 188 2.28 -9.18 25.01
N CYS A 189 2.06 -9.60 23.76
CA CYS A 189 1.66 -10.95 23.44
C CYS A 189 2.78 -11.94 23.83
N PRO A 190 2.65 -12.73 24.95
CA PRO A 190 3.79 -13.44 25.56
C PRO A 190 4.48 -14.42 24.61
N ASP A 191 3.69 -15.10 23.78
CA ASP A 191 4.16 -16.07 22.82
C ASP A 191 4.45 -15.46 21.43
N CYS A 192 4.18 -14.15 21.27
CA CYS A 192 4.37 -13.41 20.03
C CYS A 192 5.62 -12.50 20.07
N ARG A 193 6.21 -12.28 21.27
CA ARG A 193 7.30 -11.31 21.49
C ARG A 193 8.47 -11.42 20.51
N SER A 194 8.79 -12.62 20.07
CA SER A 194 9.88 -12.85 19.10
C SER A 194 9.39 -12.95 17.64
N SER A 195 8.10 -13.01 17.41
CA SER A 195 7.53 -13.39 16.13
C SER A 195 6.52 -12.42 15.52
N MET A 196 5.73 -11.70 16.32
CA MET A 196 4.77 -10.74 15.78
C MET A 196 5.47 -9.48 15.24
N ARG A 197 5.09 -9.08 14.05
CA ARG A 197 5.53 -7.82 13.42
C ARG A 197 4.32 -6.93 13.18
N VAL A 198 4.44 -5.66 13.51
CA VAL A 198 3.48 -4.64 13.13
C VAL A 198 3.88 -4.14 11.75
N VAL A 199 3.00 -4.33 10.78
CA VAL A 199 3.14 -3.76 9.45
C VAL A 199 2.19 -2.59 9.36
N ILE A 200 2.74 -1.39 9.24
CA ILE A 200 1.95 -0.18 9.10
C ILE A 200 1.65 -0.01 7.63
N TRP A 201 0.36 0.04 7.30
CA TRP A 201 -0.14 0.36 5.98
C TRP A 201 -1.05 1.57 6.10
N GLY A 202 -0.85 2.53 5.25
CA GLY A 202 -1.75 3.65 5.25
C GLY A 202 -1.22 4.83 4.49
N VAL A 203 -2.16 5.58 3.99
CA VAL A 203 -1.99 6.95 3.55
C VAL A 203 -2.07 7.82 4.80
N ASP A 204 -1.12 7.69 5.70
CA ASP A 204 -1.01 8.64 6.80
C ASP A 204 -0.25 9.86 6.32
N ARG A 205 -0.98 10.92 6.18
CA ARG A 205 -0.65 12.28 5.76
C ARG A 205 -0.66 12.48 4.24
N ILE A 206 -1.86 12.59 3.71
CA ILE A 206 -2.10 13.64 2.73
C ILE A 206 -2.32 14.92 3.56
N VAL A 207 -1.29 15.73 3.68
CA VAL A 207 -1.41 17.14 4.03
C VAL A 207 -1.53 17.92 2.73
#